data_a51eb372622bb2ae3056d2836433801c
#
_entry.id   a51eb372622bb2ae3056d2836433801c
#
_cell.length_a   1.000
_cell.length_b   1.000
_cell.length_c   1.000
_cell.angle_alpha   90.00
_cell.angle_beta   90.00
_cell.angle_gamma   90.00
#
_symmetry.space_group_name_H-M   'P 1'
#
loop_
_entity.id
_entity.type
_entity.pdbx_description
1 polymer ?
#
loop_
_entity_poly.entity_id
_entity_poly.type
_entity_poly.pdbx_seq_one_letter_code
_entity_poly.pdbx_strand_id
1 'polypeptide(L)'
;MNFGQSFRLALKSLMTSKMRALLTMLGIIIGVGAVIVITSLGNGMQNMMNEQFEKLGANLVQVQLFMYGGDSRSVDPDDMYELVDKYPQYISGVTPYVSAQLAVRQGSEDFERTSIYGVGETFLNERGATMSGQNLGKGRFISYIDAARYQNVCVIGAYLEEEAFQGDALGKQLSIGGEHFTVIGVLEKNSDMSEGSGDDIIYLPYTTALRLSGSADASMYMFTSTSKDTAATAKGIIENRLYKTFQSSDYYFVMTSAEMMDAMNAMMGTMMAVLGAIAGISLLVGGIGIMNIMLVSVTE
;
A
#
# COMPACT_ATOMS: atom_id res chain seq x y z
N MET A 1 54.10 -2.82 -31.02
CA MET A 1 53.87 -3.42 -29.70
C MET A 1 52.68 -4.38 -29.79
N ASN A 2 52.89 -5.68 -29.54
CA ASN A 2 51.79 -6.65 -29.60
C ASN A 2 50.85 -6.44 -28.40
N PHE A 3 49.55 -6.41 -28.62
CA PHE A 3 48.50 -6.25 -27.62
C PHE A 3 48.73 -7.13 -26.37
N GLY A 4 49.22 -8.38 -26.55
CA GLY A 4 49.56 -9.30 -25.47
C GLY A 4 50.74 -8.85 -24.59
N GLN A 5 51.70 -8.11 -25.15
CA GLN A 5 52.84 -7.56 -24.39
C GLN A 5 52.42 -6.39 -23.54
N SER A 6 51.57 -5.49 -24.10
CA SER A 6 51.01 -4.35 -23.35
C SER A 6 50.11 -4.81 -22.21
N PHE A 7 49.30 -5.84 -22.41
CA PHE A 7 48.45 -6.41 -21.36
C PHE A 7 49.28 -7.03 -20.22
N ARG A 8 50.34 -7.77 -20.59
CA ARG A 8 51.26 -8.42 -19.59
C ARG A 8 52.03 -7.40 -18.79
N LEU A 9 52.46 -6.28 -19.40
CA LEU A 9 53.13 -5.17 -18.73
C LEU A 9 52.18 -4.43 -17.79
N ALA A 10 50.93 -4.20 -18.18
CA ALA A 10 49.91 -3.59 -17.35
C ALA A 10 49.59 -4.46 -16.10
N LEU A 11 49.44 -5.77 -16.29
CA LEU A 11 49.23 -6.71 -15.17
C LEU A 11 50.43 -6.71 -14.20
N LYS A 12 51.67 -6.67 -14.71
CA LYS A 12 52.87 -6.63 -13.91
C LYS A 12 53.00 -5.32 -13.10
N SER A 13 52.63 -4.18 -13.71
CA SER A 13 52.56 -2.87 -13.04
C SER A 13 51.55 -2.84 -11.90
N LEU A 14 50.32 -3.41 -12.12
CA LEU A 14 49.33 -3.57 -11.06
C LEU A 14 49.81 -4.43 -9.88
N MET A 15 50.61 -5.46 -10.18
CA MET A 15 51.16 -6.35 -9.11
C MET A 15 52.31 -5.71 -8.29
N THR A 16 52.93 -4.65 -8.79
CA THR A 16 54.06 -3.97 -8.09
C THR A 16 53.53 -3.09 -6.93
N SER A 17 52.27 -2.56 -7.03
CA SER A 17 51.62 -1.75 -5.98
C SER A 17 50.29 -2.38 -5.52
N LYS A 18 50.36 -3.60 -4.98
CA LYS A 18 49.22 -4.47 -4.63
C LYS A 18 48.14 -3.74 -3.82
N MET A 19 48.50 -3.01 -2.76
CA MET A 19 47.53 -2.32 -1.89
C MET A 19 46.75 -1.20 -2.61
N ARG A 20 47.46 -0.45 -3.48
CA ARG A 20 46.86 0.66 -4.23
C ARG A 20 45.93 0.12 -5.29
N ALA A 21 46.34 -0.90 -6.04
CA ALA A 21 45.54 -1.59 -7.05
C ALA A 21 44.26 -2.21 -6.42
N LEU A 22 44.39 -2.83 -5.23
CA LEU A 22 43.25 -3.43 -4.53
C LEU A 22 42.25 -2.37 -4.07
N LEU A 23 42.71 -1.27 -3.49
CA LEU A 23 41.82 -0.18 -3.03
C LEU A 23 41.06 0.49 -4.18
N THR A 24 41.70 0.67 -5.33
CA THR A 24 41.04 1.28 -6.48
C THR A 24 40.06 0.34 -7.17
N MET A 25 40.42 -0.95 -7.33
CA MET A 25 39.48 -1.95 -7.84
C MET A 25 38.29 -2.10 -6.91
N LEU A 26 38.52 -2.09 -5.58
CA LEU A 26 37.45 -2.17 -4.60
C LEU A 26 36.48 -0.98 -4.74
N GLY A 27 36.99 0.24 -4.91
CA GLY A 27 36.17 1.45 -5.12
C GLY A 27 35.26 1.35 -6.36
N ILE A 28 35.79 0.82 -7.46
CA ILE A 28 35.00 0.62 -8.70
C ILE A 28 33.96 -0.51 -8.51
N ILE A 29 34.38 -1.63 -7.95
CA ILE A 29 33.48 -2.76 -7.71
C ILE A 29 32.31 -2.34 -6.83
N ILE A 30 32.59 -1.62 -5.74
CA ILE A 30 31.54 -1.09 -4.84
C ILE A 30 30.65 -0.09 -5.61
N GLY A 31 31.23 0.84 -6.36
CA GLY A 31 30.47 1.83 -7.11
C GLY A 31 29.55 1.22 -8.16
N VAL A 32 30.08 0.33 -9.02
CA VAL A 32 29.28 -0.37 -10.04
C VAL A 32 28.27 -1.31 -9.40
N GLY A 33 28.66 -2.06 -8.37
CA GLY A 33 27.76 -2.95 -7.64
C GLY A 33 26.60 -2.18 -7.00
N ALA A 34 26.88 -1.03 -6.40
CA ALA A 34 25.83 -0.17 -5.84
C ALA A 34 24.84 0.31 -6.89
N VAL A 35 25.30 0.74 -8.07
CA VAL A 35 24.42 1.16 -9.18
C VAL A 35 23.52 0.00 -9.61
N ILE A 36 24.07 -1.21 -9.79
CA ILE A 36 23.29 -2.37 -10.21
C ILE A 36 22.24 -2.74 -9.17
N VAL A 37 22.61 -2.77 -7.88
CA VAL A 37 21.69 -3.09 -6.79
C VAL A 37 20.56 -2.05 -6.71
N ILE A 38 20.90 -0.76 -6.77
CA ILE A 38 19.93 0.34 -6.70
C ILE A 38 18.95 0.27 -7.87
N THR A 39 19.42 0.10 -9.10
CA THR A 39 18.54 0.05 -10.28
C THR A 39 17.66 -1.20 -10.28
N SER A 40 18.19 -2.35 -9.86
CA SER A 40 17.43 -3.59 -9.75
C SER A 40 16.35 -3.49 -8.66
N LEU A 41 16.69 -2.94 -7.50
CA LEU A 41 15.74 -2.73 -6.40
C LEU A 41 14.64 -1.74 -6.79
N GLY A 42 15.00 -0.63 -7.42
CA GLY A 42 14.03 0.37 -7.88
C GLY A 42 13.03 -0.20 -8.90
N ASN A 43 13.53 -0.93 -9.90
CA ASN A 43 12.66 -1.58 -10.88
C ASN A 43 11.78 -2.66 -10.24
N GLY A 44 12.33 -3.44 -9.30
CA GLY A 44 11.58 -4.44 -8.55
C GLY A 44 10.44 -3.83 -7.73
N MET A 45 10.72 -2.75 -7.00
CA MET A 45 9.70 -2.02 -6.24
C MET A 45 8.62 -1.41 -7.15
N GLN A 46 9.01 -0.85 -8.30
CA GLN A 46 8.05 -0.28 -9.25
C GLN A 46 7.11 -1.35 -9.83
N ASN A 47 7.64 -2.53 -10.15
CA ASN A 47 6.81 -3.65 -10.61
C ASN A 47 5.84 -4.13 -9.52
N MET A 48 6.31 -4.30 -8.29
CA MET A 48 5.45 -4.68 -7.16
C MET A 48 4.33 -3.66 -6.95
N MET A 49 4.63 -2.37 -7.07
CA MET A 49 3.64 -1.31 -6.93
C MET A 49 2.60 -1.36 -8.05
N ASN A 50 3.04 -1.53 -9.30
CA ASN A 50 2.13 -1.64 -10.43
C ASN A 50 1.17 -2.84 -10.26
N GLU A 51 1.67 -3.99 -9.83
CA GLU A 51 0.84 -5.17 -9.53
C GLU A 51 -0.18 -4.91 -8.41
N GLN A 52 0.22 -4.19 -7.35
CA GLN A 52 -0.69 -3.81 -6.26
C GLN A 52 -1.80 -2.88 -6.77
N PHE A 53 -1.46 -1.87 -7.58
CA PHE A 53 -2.44 -0.95 -8.14
C PHE A 53 -3.37 -1.62 -9.17
N GLU A 54 -2.89 -2.59 -9.94
CA GLU A 54 -3.77 -3.38 -10.81
C GLU A 54 -4.80 -4.18 -10.02
N LYS A 55 -4.42 -4.71 -8.86
CA LYS A 55 -5.34 -5.41 -7.96
C LYS A 55 -6.36 -4.49 -7.30
N LEU A 56 -5.93 -3.31 -6.85
CA LEU A 56 -6.81 -2.29 -6.23
C LEU A 56 -7.84 -1.71 -7.21
N GLY A 57 -7.55 -1.71 -8.50
CA GLY A 57 -8.37 -1.09 -9.54
C GLY A 57 -7.97 0.35 -9.86
N ALA A 58 -7.82 0.62 -11.15
CA ALA A 58 -7.38 1.94 -11.64
C ALA A 58 -8.44 3.05 -11.50
N ASN A 59 -9.64 2.71 -11.08
CA ASN A 59 -10.81 3.57 -10.97
C ASN A 59 -11.18 3.94 -9.52
N LEU A 60 -10.29 3.68 -8.55
CA LEU A 60 -10.50 4.04 -7.16
C LEU A 60 -10.22 5.52 -6.92
N VAL A 61 -11.09 6.18 -6.14
CA VAL A 61 -10.90 7.53 -5.61
C VAL A 61 -11.01 7.48 -4.10
N GLN A 62 -9.94 7.80 -3.42
CA GLN A 62 -9.85 7.79 -1.95
C GLN A 62 -10.09 9.18 -1.41
N VAL A 63 -10.92 9.28 -0.38
CA VAL A 63 -11.19 10.49 0.38
C VAL A 63 -10.72 10.29 1.81
N GLN A 64 -9.86 11.17 2.29
CA GLN A 64 -9.47 11.24 3.69
C GLN A 64 -10.03 12.52 4.28
N LEU A 65 -10.76 12.40 5.39
CA LEU A 65 -11.26 13.54 6.16
C LEU A 65 -10.35 13.80 7.36
N PHE A 66 -10.04 15.06 7.59
CA PHE A 66 -9.26 15.51 8.74
C PHE A 66 -10.19 16.22 9.74
N MET A 67 -10.51 15.56 10.82
CA MET A 67 -11.31 16.16 11.88
C MET A 67 -10.39 16.89 12.86
N TYR A 68 -10.33 18.20 12.75
CA TYR A 68 -9.62 19.03 13.74
C TYR A 68 -10.54 19.27 14.95
N GLY A 69 -10.05 18.98 16.15
CA GLY A 69 -10.83 19.03 17.39
C GLY A 69 -11.56 20.36 17.60
N GLY A 70 -12.87 20.28 17.75
CA GLY A 70 -13.77 21.41 17.97
C GLY A 70 -14.66 21.81 16.79
N ASP A 71 -14.45 21.25 15.61
CA ASP A 71 -15.36 21.44 14.47
C ASP A 71 -16.50 20.40 14.54
N SER A 72 -17.74 20.88 14.53
CA SER A 72 -18.95 20.03 14.54
C SER A 72 -19.41 19.63 13.14
N ARG A 73 -18.66 20.02 12.09
CA ARG A 73 -18.99 19.66 10.72
C ARG A 73 -18.53 18.24 10.44
N SER A 74 -19.46 17.39 10.10
CA SER A 74 -19.22 16.02 9.70
C SER A 74 -19.85 15.73 8.34
N VAL A 75 -19.46 14.63 7.74
CA VAL A 75 -20.04 14.15 6.49
C VAL A 75 -20.79 12.87 6.82
N ASP A 76 -22.12 12.93 6.67
CA ASP A 76 -22.95 11.75 6.81
C ASP A 76 -22.63 10.76 5.69
N PRO A 77 -22.46 9.47 5.97
CA PRO A 77 -22.32 8.45 4.95
C PRO A 77 -23.44 8.50 3.88
N ASP A 78 -24.67 8.83 4.27
CA ASP A 78 -25.79 8.96 3.34
C ASP A 78 -25.56 10.04 2.28
N ASP A 79 -24.92 11.15 2.65
CA ASP A 79 -24.51 12.20 1.71
C ASP A 79 -23.51 11.69 0.64
N MET A 80 -22.67 10.73 0.99
CA MET A 80 -21.72 10.15 0.06
C MET A 80 -22.39 9.11 -0.85
N TYR A 81 -23.34 8.34 -0.32
CA TYR A 81 -24.19 7.44 -1.13
C TYR A 81 -25.08 8.23 -2.12
N GLU A 82 -25.61 9.40 -1.75
CA GLU A 82 -26.38 10.27 -2.65
C GLU A 82 -25.56 10.69 -3.89
N LEU A 83 -24.24 10.83 -3.78
CA LEU A 83 -23.39 11.15 -4.92
C LEU A 83 -23.38 10.05 -5.98
N VAL A 84 -23.46 8.79 -5.57
CA VAL A 84 -23.54 7.64 -6.49
C VAL A 84 -24.84 7.70 -7.26
N ASP A 85 -25.96 7.92 -6.56
CA ASP A 85 -27.30 8.00 -7.17
C ASP A 85 -27.44 9.20 -8.12
N LYS A 86 -26.81 10.31 -7.77
CA LYS A 86 -26.90 11.56 -8.55
C LYS A 86 -25.98 11.59 -9.76
N TYR A 87 -24.86 10.90 -9.71
CA TYR A 87 -23.84 10.91 -10.76
C TYR A 87 -23.42 9.49 -11.20
N PRO A 88 -24.38 8.59 -11.53
CA PRO A 88 -24.10 7.19 -11.83
C PRO A 88 -23.22 7.00 -13.08
N GLN A 89 -23.12 8.02 -13.95
CA GLN A 89 -22.25 8.01 -15.13
C GLN A 89 -20.76 8.17 -14.78
N TYR A 90 -20.44 8.66 -13.58
CA TYR A 90 -19.05 8.91 -13.14
C TYR A 90 -18.65 8.10 -11.91
N ILE A 91 -19.59 7.80 -11.01
CA ILE A 91 -19.36 7.10 -9.74
C ILE A 91 -20.22 5.85 -9.72
N SER A 92 -19.60 4.69 -9.57
CA SER A 92 -20.27 3.39 -9.54
C SER A 92 -20.50 2.85 -8.12
N GLY A 93 -19.80 3.38 -7.12
CA GLY A 93 -19.96 2.95 -5.73
C GLY A 93 -19.17 3.81 -4.75
N VAL A 94 -19.57 3.71 -3.49
CA VAL A 94 -18.87 4.32 -2.35
C VAL A 94 -18.96 3.40 -1.16
N THR A 95 -17.91 3.36 -0.36
CA THR A 95 -17.90 2.71 0.94
C THR A 95 -17.21 3.60 1.96
N PRO A 96 -17.81 3.79 3.14
CA PRO A 96 -17.08 4.26 4.30
C PRO A 96 -15.98 3.24 4.64
N TYR A 97 -14.84 3.73 5.11
CA TYR A 97 -13.72 2.89 5.54
C TYR A 97 -13.27 3.35 6.94
N VAL A 98 -13.48 2.50 7.91
CA VAL A 98 -13.26 2.79 9.33
C VAL A 98 -12.21 1.84 9.88
N SER A 99 -11.04 2.35 10.27
CA SER A 99 -10.05 1.55 10.99
C SER A 99 -10.44 1.50 12.46
N ALA A 100 -10.55 0.29 13.02
CA ALA A 100 -10.90 0.08 14.41
C ALA A 100 -9.79 -0.70 15.12
N GLN A 101 -9.36 -0.21 16.30
CA GLN A 101 -8.42 -0.91 17.16
C GLN A 101 -9.21 -1.60 18.28
N LEU A 102 -9.56 -2.85 18.09
CA LEU A 102 -10.36 -3.65 19.00
C LEU A 102 -9.65 -4.95 19.33
N ALA A 103 -9.83 -5.45 20.55
CA ALA A 103 -9.30 -6.75 20.94
C ALA A 103 -10.05 -7.87 20.20
N VAL A 104 -9.29 -8.82 19.64
CA VAL A 104 -9.83 -10.01 18.95
C VAL A 104 -9.48 -11.23 19.75
N ARG A 105 -10.47 -12.08 20.03
CA ARG A 105 -10.31 -13.31 20.80
C ARG A 105 -11.08 -14.48 20.23
N GLN A 106 -10.46 -15.65 20.27
CA GLN A 106 -11.15 -16.93 20.04
C GLN A 106 -10.82 -17.92 21.16
N GLY A 107 -11.81 -18.23 21.98
CA GLY A 107 -11.61 -19.05 23.17
C GLY A 107 -10.67 -18.38 24.17
N SER A 108 -9.48 -18.97 24.38
CA SER A 108 -8.43 -18.43 25.27
C SER A 108 -7.30 -17.71 24.51
N GLU A 109 -7.37 -17.64 23.20
CA GLU A 109 -6.34 -17.04 22.35
C GLU A 109 -6.69 -15.59 22.03
N ASP A 110 -5.69 -14.71 22.14
CA ASP A 110 -5.76 -13.30 21.78
C ASP A 110 -4.99 -13.08 20.48
N PHE A 111 -5.58 -12.28 19.56
CA PHE A 111 -5.00 -11.89 18.28
C PHE A 111 -4.74 -10.37 18.30
N GLU A 112 -3.55 -9.99 18.81
CA GLU A 112 -3.25 -8.58 19.13
C GLU A 112 -2.95 -7.71 17.91
N ARG A 113 -2.50 -8.31 16.79
CA ARG A 113 -2.04 -7.60 15.59
C ARG A 113 -3.04 -7.63 14.45
N THR A 114 -4.19 -8.25 14.65
CA THR A 114 -5.23 -8.32 13.64
C THR A 114 -5.75 -6.95 13.26
N SER A 115 -5.72 -6.65 11.98
CA SER A 115 -6.25 -5.40 11.43
C SER A 115 -7.77 -5.48 11.27
N ILE A 116 -8.49 -4.50 11.81
CA ILE A 116 -9.97 -4.49 11.75
C ILE A 116 -10.43 -3.26 10.99
N TYR A 117 -11.27 -3.48 9.99
CA TYR A 117 -11.84 -2.42 9.17
C TYR A 117 -13.35 -2.54 9.05
N GLY A 118 -14.04 -1.42 9.28
CA GLY A 118 -15.46 -1.28 8.98
C GLY A 118 -15.66 -0.82 7.55
N VAL A 119 -16.45 -1.58 6.78
CA VAL A 119 -16.68 -1.31 5.35
C VAL A 119 -18.16 -1.52 4.99
N GLY A 120 -18.58 -1.00 3.84
CA GLY A 120 -19.88 -1.24 3.25
C GLY A 120 -19.86 -2.38 2.21
N GLU A 121 -21.02 -2.62 1.60
CA GLU A 121 -21.23 -3.66 0.59
C GLU A 121 -20.41 -3.46 -0.68
N THR A 122 -20.22 -2.21 -1.08
CA THR A 122 -19.48 -1.84 -2.30
C THR A 122 -17.97 -2.03 -2.18
N PHE A 123 -17.46 -2.39 -0.99
CA PHE A 123 -16.06 -2.72 -0.80
C PHE A 123 -15.65 -4.00 -1.56
N LEU A 124 -16.59 -4.92 -1.78
CA LEU A 124 -16.40 -6.06 -2.67
C LEU A 124 -16.96 -5.73 -4.05
N ASN A 125 -16.13 -5.84 -5.08
CA ASN A 125 -16.55 -5.60 -6.46
C ASN A 125 -17.33 -6.81 -7.04
N GLU A 126 -17.94 -6.64 -8.22
CA GLU A 126 -18.70 -7.69 -8.91
C GLU A 126 -17.87 -8.95 -9.26
N ARG A 127 -16.55 -8.85 -9.26
CA ARG A 127 -15.63 -9.96 -9.52
C ARG A 127 -15.25 -10.74 -8.25
N GLY A 128 -15.79 -10.35 -7.09
CA GLY A 128 -15.50 -10.98 -5.81
C GLY A 128 -14.18 -10.56 -5.17
N ALA A 129 -13.54 -9.51 -5.69
CA ALA A 129 -12.35 -8.92 -5.08
C ALA A 129 -12.71 -7.70 -4.24
N THR A 130 -12.10 -7.57 -3.07
CA THR A 130 -12.20 -6.37 -2.22
C THR A 130 -11.45 -5.20 -2.84
N MET A 131 -11.76 -3.99 -2.43
CA MET A 131 -10.99 -2.80 -2.80
C MET A 131 -9.54 -2.83 -2.29
N SER A 132 -9.18 -3.75 -1.39
CA SER A 132 -7.80 -4.04 -0.99
C SER A 132 -7.11 -5.11 -1.85
N GLY A 133 -7.78 -5.63 -2.89
CA GLY A 133 -7.23 -6.58 -3.85
C GLY A 133 -7.25 -8.04 -3.39
N GLN A 134 -7.97 -8.36 -2.30
CA GLN A 134 -8.17 -9.73 -1.84
C GLN A 134 -9.50 -10.29 -2.38
N ASN A 135 -9.52 -11.56 -2.78
CA ASN A 135 -10.74 -12.23 -3.22
C ASN A 135 -11.51 -12.83 -2.04
N LEU A 136 -12.83 -12.93 -2.21
CA LEU A 136 -13.65 -13.72 -1.31
C LEU A 136 -13.54 -15.21 -1.69
N GLY A 137 -13.04 -16.03 -0.75
CA GLY A 137 -12.84 -17.46 -0.96
C GLY A 137 -14.06 -18.29 -0.60
N LYS A 138 -14.67 -18.03 0.56
CA LYS A 138 -15.81 -18.82 1.08
C LYS A 138 -16.88 -17.91 1.67
N GLY A 139 -18.13 -18.34 1.60
CA GLY A 139 -19.24 -17.65 2.23
C GLY A 139 -19.71 -16.41 1.42
N ARG A 140 -20.11 -15.33 2.12
CA ARG A 140 -20.56 -14.08 1.55
C ARG A 140 -19.87 -12.88 2.18
N PHE A 141 -19.86 -11.77 1.48
CA PHE A 141 -19.38 -10.49 2.02
C PHE A 141 -20.50 -9.74 2.77
N ILE A 142 -20.12 -8.62 3.40
CA ILE A 142 -21.02 -7.68 4.07
C ILE A 142 -22.02 -7.14 3.04
N SER A 143 -23.29 -7.10 3.42
CA SER A 143 -24.39 -6.54 2.62
C SER A 143 -24.85 -5.21 3.21
N TYR A 144 -25.56 -4.41 2.40
CA TYR A 144 -26.23 -3.20 2.88
C TYR A 144 -27.11 -3.45 4.12
N ILE A 145 -27.82 -4.59 4.16
CA ILE A 145 -28.69 -4.95 5.30
C ILE A 145 -27.88 -5.16 6.57
N ASP A 146 -26.68 -5.77 6.46
CA ASP A 146 -25.82 -5.98 7.63
C ASP A 146 -25.36 -4.64 8.22
N ALA A 147 -25.01 -3.67 7.38
CA ALA A 147 -24.65 -2.33 7.81
C ALA A 147 -25.85 -1.55 8.36
N ALA A 148 -26.97 -1.51 7.64
CA ALA A 148 -28.18 -0.77 8.03
C ALA A 148 -28.80 -1.28 9.34
N ARG A 149 -28.60 -2.56 9.69
CA ARG A 149 -29.14 -3.17 10.92
C ARG A 149 -28.10 -3.37 12.02
N TYR A 150 -26.89 -2.81 11.88
CA TYR A 150 -25.80 -2.96 12.87
C TYR A 150 -25.53 -4.43 13.24
N GLN A 151 -25.53 -5.32 12.24
CA GLN A 151 -25.38 -6.77 12.50
C GLN A 151 -23.96 -7.08 13.00
N ASN A 152 -23.88 -7.98 14.00
CA ASN A 152 -22.62 -8.50 14.49
C ASN A 152 -22.16 -9.68 13.61
N VAL A 153 -21.75 -9.35 12.39
CA VAL A 153 -21.17 -10.29 11.42
C VAL A 153 -19.79 -9.81 10.99
N CYS A 154 -18.93 -10.75 10.62
CA CYS A 154 -17.59 -10.42 10.14
C CYS A 154 -17.15 -11.30 8.96
N VAL A 155 -16.27 -10.75 8.14
CA VAL A 155 -15.50 -11.47 7.13
C VAL A 155 -14.06 -11.47 7.60
N ILE A 156 -13.41 -12.63 7.63
CA ILE A 156 -12.05 -12.80 8.16
C ILE A 156 -11.08 -13.16 7.05
N GLY A 157 -9.80 -12.85 7.27
CA GLY A 157 -8.70 -13.27 6.41
C GLY A 157 -8.32 -14.73 6.63
N ALA A 158 -7.52 -15.29 5.71
CA ALA A 158 -7.12 -16.68 5.71
C ALA A 158 -6.27 -17.05 6.96
N TYR A 159 -5.49 -16.11 7.50
CA TYR A 159 -4.71 -16.32 8.72
C TYR A 159 -5.61 -16.69 9.90
N LEU A 160 -6.65 -15.90 10.16
CA LEU A 160 -7.59 -16.18 11.25
C LEU A 160 -8.44 -17.45 11.02
N GLU A 161 -8.76 -17.78 9.76
CA GLU A 161 -9.42 -19.05 9.47
C GLU A 161 -8.59 -20.25 9.93
N GLU A 162 -7.28 -20.23 9.65
CA GLU A 162 -6.38 -21.32 10.00
C GLU A 162 -6.08 -21.35 11.49
N GLU A 163 -5.61 -20.23 12.07
CA GLU A 163 -5.13 -20.19 13.46
C GLU A 163 -6.28 -20.25 14.48
N ALA A 164 -7.36 -19.49 14.27
CA ALA A 164 -8.46 -19.44 15.23
C ALA A 164 -9.49 -20.57 15.04
N PHE A 165 -9.62 -21.14 13.83
CA PHE A 165 -10.70 -22.07 13.51
C PHE A 165 -10.25 -23.35 12.80
N GLN A 166 -8.96 -23.55 12.57
CA GLN A 166 -8.42 -24.77 11.93
C GLN A 166 -9.06 -25.06 10.56
N GLY A 167 -9.31 -24.00 9.77
CA GLY A 167 -9.85 -24.09 8.41
C GLY A 167 -11.38 -24.16 8.31
N ASP A 168 -12.11 -24.12 9.43
CA ASP A 168 -13.59 -24.22 9.48
C ASP A 168 -14.18 -23.05 10.29
N ALA A 169 -14.17 -21.85 9.72
CA ALA A 169 -14.61 -20.63 10.40
C ALA A 169 -16.07 -20.25 10.12
N LEU A 170 -16.63 -20.64 8.95
CA LEU A 170 -17.97 -20.19 8.55
C LEU A 170 -19.06 -20.56 9.56
N GLY A 171 -19.85 -19.57 9.95
CA GLY A 171 -20.93 -19.72 10.92
C GLY A 171 -20.49 -19.80 12.38
N LYS A 172 -19.18 -19.86 12.65
CA LYS A 172 -18.65 -19.81 14.02
C LYS A 172 -18.57 -18.38 14.53
N GLN A 173 -18.34 -18.23 15.83
CA GLN A 173 -18.29 -16.91 16.49
C GLN A 173 -16.87 -16.55 16.87
N LEU A 174 -16.54 -15.29 16.69
CA LEU A 174 -15.30 -14.63 17.08
C LEU A 174 -15.64 -13.46 18.01
N SER A 175 -14.90 -13.26 19.08
CA SER A 175 -15.08 -12.11 19.96
C SER A 175 -14.25 -10.92 19.47
N ILE A 176 -14.91 -9.79 19.20
CA ILE A 176 -14.27 -8.54 18.74
C ILE A 176 -14.78 -7.41 19.62
N GLY A 177 -13.87 -6.69 20.30
CA GLY A 177 -14.22 -5.62 21.21
C GLY A 177 -15.12 -6.06 22.39
N GLY A 178 -15.10 -7.36 22.74
CA GLY A 178 -15.94 -7.95 23.79
C GLY A 178 -17.34 -8.39 23.35
N GLU A 179 -17.71 -8.18 22.08
CA GLU A 179 -18.95 -8.67 21.48
C GLU A 179 -18.70 -9.89 20.58
N HIS A 180 -19.70 -10.74 20.43
CA HIS A 180 -19.62 -11.93 19.57
C HIS A 180 -20.07 -11.63 18.15
N PHE A 181 -19.23 -11.99 17.18
CA PHE A 181 -19.46 -11.82 15.76
C PHE A 181 -19.53 -13.17 15.07
N THR A 182 -20.51 -13.32 14.20
CA THR A 182 -20.62 -14.53 13.36
C THR A 182 -19.78 -14.36 12.09
N VAL A 183 -18.89 -15.30 11.82
CA VAL A 183 -18.11 -15.34 10.59
C VAL A 183 -19.01 -15.71 9.42
N ILE A 184 -19.22 -14.79 8.47
CA ILE A 184 -20.08 -14.97 7.30
C ILE A 184 -19.30 -15.19 6.00
N GLY A 185 -18.01 -14.89 6.01
CA GLY A 185 -17.14 -15.07 4.85
C GLY A 185 -15.69 -15.18 5.26
N VAL A 186 -14.90 -15.78 4.38
CA VAL A 186 -13.44 -15.92 4.51
C VAL A 186 -12.79 -15.49 3.21
N LEU A 187 -11.75 -14.68 3.31
CA LEU A 187 -10.97 -14.23 2.16
C LEU A 187 -9.99 -15.32 1.70
N GLU A 188 -9.65 -15.30 0.41
CA GLU A 188 -8.58 -16.15 -0.09
C GLU A 188 -7.23 -15.75 0.47
N LYS A 189 -6.34 -16.72 0.62
CA LYS A 189 -4.94 -16.49 0.97
C LYS A 189 -4.26 -15.65 -0.11
N ASN A 190 -3.70 -14.52 0.28
CA ASN A 190 -3.06 -13.59 -0.66
C ASN A 190 -1.54 -13.55 -0.49
N SER A 191 -1.03 -13.62 0.74
CA SER A 191 0.37 -13.35 1.02
C SER A 191 0.94 -14.26 2.10
N ASP A 192 1.41 -13.68 3.16
CA ASP A 192 2.08 -14.33 4.27
C ASP A 192 1.06 -14.66 5.36
N MET A 193 1.01 -15.94 5.76
CA MET A 193 0.18 -16.45 6.85
C MET A 193 0.84 -16.18 8.20
N SER A 194 1.20 -14.94 8.47
CA SER A 194 1.77 -14.51 9.74
C SER A 194 0.89 -13.47 10.42
N GLU A 195 1.00 -13.38 11.73
CA GLU A 195 0.31 -12.38 12.54
C GLU A 195 0.68 -10.95 12.09
N GLY A 196 -0.32 -10.11 11.89
CA GLY A 196 -0.17 -8.75 11.39
C GLY A 196 0.10 -8.63 9.89
N SER A 197 0.04 -9.74 9.13
CA SER A 197 0.14 -9.73 7.67
C SER A 197 -1.14 -9.22 7.01
N GLY A 198 -1.13 -9.09 5.68
CA GLY A 198 -2.34 -8.76 4.92
C GLY A 198 -3.45 -9.82 5.00
N ASP A 199 -3.12 -11.05 5.39
CA ASP A 199 -4.08 -12.13 5.59
C ASP A 199 -4.63 -12.19 7.04
N ASP A 200 -4.06 -11.38 7.95
CA ASP A 200 -4.55 -11.20 9.34
C ASP A 200 -5.44 -9.95 9.42
N ILE A 201 -6.65 -10.08 8.90
CA ILE A 201 -7.58 -8.98 8.72
C ILE A 201 -9.02 -9.40 9.03
N ILE A 202 -9.81 -8.45 9.52
CA ILE A 202 -11.25 -8.60 9.72
C ILE A 202 -11.98 -7.44 9.08
N TYR A 203 -13.04 -7.72 8.33
CA TYR A 203 -13.99 -6.73 7.85
C TYR A 203 -15.30 -6.83 8.63
N LEU A 204 -15.78 -5.69 9.12
CA LEU A 204 -17.06 -5.51 9.82
C LEU A 204 -17.97 -4.57 9.01
N PRO A 205 -19.29 -4.58 9.22
CA PRO A 205 -20.13 -3.48 8.78
C PRO A 205 -19.62 -2.15 9.37
N TYR A 206 -19.47 -1.11 8.54
CA TYR A 206 -18.89 0.17 8.97
C TYR A 206 -19.65 0.80 10.15
N THR A 207 -20.98 0.65 10.17
CA THR A 207 -21.84 1.14 11.26
C THR A 207 -21.52 0.46 12.59
N THR A 208 -21.29 -0.85 12.56
CA THR A 208 -20.89 -1.63 13.73
C THR A 208 -19.47 -1.26 14.18
N ALA A 209 -18.55 -1.06 13.25
CA ALA A 209 -17.18 -0.62 13.54
C ALA A 209 -17.16 0.78 14.19
N LEU A 210 -17.94 1.73 13.67
CA LEU A 210 -18.12 3.07 14.29
C LEU A 210 -18.65 2.97 15.71
N ARG A 211 -19.70 2.17 15.93
CA ARG A 211 -20.28 1.97 17.25
C ARG A 211 -19.25 1.40 18.24
N LEU A 212 -18.49 0.41 17.85
CA LEU A 212 -17.51 -0.25 18.74
C LEU A 212 -16.27 0.62 18.99
N SER A 213 -15.83 1.41 18.02
CA SER A 213 -14.70 2.33 18.18
C SER A 213 -15.08 3.61 18.94
N GLY A 214 -16.36 3.86 19.17
CA GLY A 214 -16.87 5.10 19.75
C GLY A 214 -16.69 6.32 18.84
N SER A 215 -16.45 6.09 17.55
CA SER A 215 -16.32 7.16 16.55
C SER A 215 -17.70 7.55 16.02
N ALA A 216 -17.96 8.86 15.92
CA ALA A 216 -19.23 9.34 15.39
C ALA A 216 -19.32 9.17 13.87
N ASP A 217 -18.21 9.37 13.15
CA ASP A 217 -18.16 9.47 11.70
C ASP A 217 -16.98 8.69 11.11
N ALA A 218 -17.12 8.29 9.85
CA ALA A 218 -16.03 7.70 9.09
C ALA A 218 -15.02 8.78 8.68
N SER A 219 -13.75 8.53 8.94
CA SER A 219 -12.66 9.43 8.56
C SER A 219 -12.17 9.22 7.12
N MET A 220 -12.59 8.14 6.49
CA MET A 220 -12.18 7.81 5.12
C MET A 220 -13.37 7.25 4.34
N TYR A 221 -13.40 7.58 3.04
CA TYR A 221 -14.33 7.00 2.06
C TYR A 221 -13.56 6.52 0.84
N MET A 222 -13.95 5.37 0.33
CA MET A 222 -13.44 4.83 -0.92
C MET A 222 -14.53 4.84 -1.97
N PHE A 223 -14.33 5.59 -3.04
CA PHE A 223 -15.22 5.65 -4.17
C PHE A 223 -14.67 4.85 -5.34
N THR A 224 -15.55 4.26 -6.12
CA THR A 224 -15.22 3.63 -7.39
C THR A 224 -15.82 4.45 -8.51
N SER A 225 -14.99 4.96 -9.43
CA SER A 225 -15.48 5.59 -10.66
C SER A 225 -15.87 4.53 -11.70
N THR A 226 -16.71 4.89 -12.65
CA THR A 226 -17.17 3.97 -13.71
C THR A 226 -16.05 3.51 -14.64
N SER A 227 -15.00 4.33 -14.79
CA SER A 227 -13.79 4.01 -15.54
C SER A 227 -12.60 4.80 -15.04
N LYS A 228 -11.38 4.43 -15.47
CA LYS A 228 -10.16 5.20 -15.20
C LYS A 228 -10.26 6.65 -15.71
N ASP A 229 -10.86 6.85 -16.87
CA ASP A 229 -10.97 8.17 -17.50
C ASP A 229 -11.95 9.09 -16.77
N THR A 230 -12.93 8.53 -16.07
CA THR A 230 -13.92 9.29 -15.29
C THR A 230 -13.44 9.60 -13.86
N ALA A 231 -12.36 9.00 -13.39
CA ALA A 231 -11.87 9.16 -12.03
C ALA A 231 -11.56 10.61 -11.64
N ALA A 232 -10.96 11.39 -12.55
CA ALA A 232 -10.69 12.81 -12.32
C ALA A 232 -11.98 13.65 -12.23
N THR A 233 -13.02 13.31 -13.03
CA THR A 233 -14.33 13.96 -12.96
C THR A 233 -15.05 13.59 -11.67
N ALA A 234 -15.00 12.31 -11.27
CA ALA A 234 -15.56 11.83 -10.00
C ALA A 234 -14.91 12.56 -8.82
N LYS A 235 -13.59 12.69 -8.80
CA LYS A 235 -12.84 13.48 -7.81
C LYS A 235 -13.37 14.90 -7.70
N GLY A 236 -13.51 15.62 -8.81
CA GLY A 236 -14.03 17.00 -8.81
C GLY A 236 -15.45 17.11 -8.26
N ILE A 237 -16.32 16.12 -8.53
CA ILE A 237 -17.67 16.05 -7.97
C ILE A 237 -17.63 15.88 -6.44
N ILE A 238 -16.79 14.97 -5.97
CA ILE A 238 -16.60 14.68 -4.54
C ILE A 238 -16.04 15.91 -3.83
N GLU A 239 -14.97 16.52 -4.35
CA GLU A 239 -14.37 17.74 -3.78
C GLU A 239 -15.39 18.89 -3.70
N ASN A 240 -16.21 19.09 -4.72
CA ASN A 240 -17.27 20.09 -4.68
C ASN A 240 -18.33 19.83 -3.59
N ARG A 241 -18.66 18.55 -3.34
CA ARG A 241 -19.58 18.19 -2.25
C ARG A 241 -18.95 18.47 -0.89
N LEU A 242 -17.69 18.05 -0.69
CA LEU A 242 -16.95 18.26 0.55
C LEU A 242 -16.71 19.75 0.82
N TYR A 243 -16.37 20.53 -0.21
CA TYR A 243 -16.20 21.97 -0.07
C TYR A 243 -17.48 22.68 0.39
N LYS A 244 -18.65 22.22 -0.05
CA LYS A 244 -19.93 22.78 0.43
C LYS A 244 -20.16 22.54 1.91
N THR A 245 -19.68 21.42 2.46
CA THR A 245 -19.80 21.10 3.88
C THR A 245 -18.74 21.84 4.71
N PHE A 246 -17.48 21.76 4.29
CA PHE A 246 -16.36 22.24 5.09
C PHE A 246 -15.96 23.70 4.84
N GLN A 247 -16.29 24.27 3.68
CA GLN A 247 -15.92 25.62 3.21
C GLN A 247 -14.40 25.87 3.18
N SER A 248 -13.58 24.83 3.30
CA SER A 248 -12.13 24.84 3.17
C SER A 248 -11.64 23.47 2.67
N SER A 249 -10.57 23.46 1.90
CA SER A 249 -9.88 22.25 1.46
C SER A 249 -8.95 21.63 2.51
N ASP A 250 -8.74 22.30 3.66
CA ASP A 250 -7.85 21.81 4.70
C ASP A 250 -8.44 20.61 5.47
N TYR A 251 -9.75 20.42 5.39
CA TYR A 251 -10.48 19.35 6.11
C TYR A 251 -10.58 18.04 5.36
N TYR A 252 -10.14 17.99 4.11
CA TYR A 252 -10.19 16.76 3.32
C TYR A 252 -9.06 16.67 2.32
N PHE A 253 -8.76 15.46 1.95
CA PHE A 253 -7.83 15.14 0.87
C PHE A 253 -8.47 14.10 -0.04
N VAL A 254 -8.52 14.38 -1.33
CA VAL A 254 -9.09 13.49 -2.33
C VAL A 254 -8.02 13.13 -3.35
N MET A 255 -7.79 11.84 -3.54
CA MET A 255 -6.76 11.34 -4.45
C MET A 255 -7.30 10.20 -5.29
N THR A 256 -7.01 10.22 -6.59
CA THR A 256 -7.27 9.11 -7.49
C THR A 256 -6.14 8.09 -7.44
N SER A 257 -6.41 6.82 -7.82
CA SER A 257 -5.36 5.79 -7.97
C SER A 257 -4.23 6.25 -8.89
N ALA A 258 -4.55 6.99 -9.96
CA ALA A 258 -3.55 7.51 -10.89
C ALA A 258 -2.62 8.53 -10.21
N GLU A 259 -3.18 9.51 -9.47
CA GLU A 259 -2.39 10.49 -8.72
C GLU A 259 -1.54 9.83 -7.63
N MET A 260 -2.05 8.77 -6.98
CA MET A 260 -1.30 8.01 -5.99
C MET A 260 -0.11 7.30 -6.64
N MET A 261 -0.29 6.68 -7.80
CA MET A 261 0.80 6.09 -8.59
C MET A 261 1.84 7.13 -8.99
N ASP A 262 1.41 8.29 -9.48
CA ASP A 262 2.32 9.36 -9.89
C ASP A 262 3.14 9.90 -8.69
N ALA A 263 2.51 10.08 -7.54
CA ALA A 263 3.20 10.50 -6.32
C ALA A 263 4.23 9.46 -5.86
N MET A 264 3.89 8.18 -5.92
CA MET A 264 4.82 7.09 -5.58
C MET A 264 5.96 6.97 -6.59
N ASN A 265 5.69 7.09 -7.89
CA ASN A 265 6.71 7.10 -8.94
C ASN A 265 7.68 8.29 -8.76
N ALA A 266 7.17 9.47 -8.41
CA ALA A 266 7.99 10.64 -8.12
C ALA A 266 8.88 10.43 -6.87
N MET A 267 8.33 9.84 -5.81
CA MET A 267 9.08 9.48 -4.60
C MET A 267 10.20 8.47 -4.91
N MET A 268 9.88 7.40 -5.67
CA MET A 268 10.86 6.41 -6.11
C MET A 268 11.94 7.03 -7.00
N GLY A 269 11.55 7.91 -7.94
CA GLY A 269 12.49 8.64 -8.79
C GLY A 269 13.46 9.49 -7.97
N THR A 270 12.97 10.18 -6.95
CA THR A 270 13.81 10.98 -6.04
C THR A 270 14.78 10.09 -5.26
N MET A 271 14.30 8.98 -4.71
CA MET A 271 15.15 8.01 -3.99
C MET A 271 16.25 7.44 -4.89
N MET A 272 15.89 7.05 -6.12
CA MET A 272 16.84 6.54 -7.12
C MET A 272 17.88 7.60 -7.51
N ALA A 273 17.49 8.86 -7.65
CA ALA A 273 18.40 9.96 -7.94
C ALA A 273 19.43 10.18 -6.81
N VAL A 274 18.98 10.17 -5.55
CA VAL A 274 19.86 10.32 -4.37
C VAL A 274 20.86 9.17 -4.30
N LEU A 275 20.38 7.93 -4.41
CA LEU A 275 21.23 6.75 -4.37
C LEU A 275 22.20 6.71 -5.56
N GLY A 276 21.74 7.10 -6.76
CA GLY A 276 22.56 7.23 -7.96
C GLY A 276 23.67 8.29 -7.81
N ALA A 277 23.38 9.40 -7.15
CA ALA A 277 24.38 10.44 -6.85
C ALA A 277 25.48 9.89 -5.91
N ILE A 278 25.13 9.16 -4.87
CA ILE A 278 26.07 8.51 -3.93
C ILE A 278 26.96 7.51 -4.68
N ALA A 279 26.36 6.66 -5.52
CA ALA A 279 27.12 5.71 -6.34
C ALA A 279 28.03 6.42 -7.35
N GLY A 280 27.57 7.53 -7.95
CA GLY A 280 28.36 8.37 -8.86
C GLY A 280 29.58 8.97 -8.19
N ILE A 281 29.45 9.49 -6.96
CA ILE A 281 30.56 9.99 -6.16
C ILE A 281 31.58 8.86 -5.88
N SER A 282 31.12 7.68 -5.52
CA SER A 282 31.96 6.52 -5.27
C SER A 282 32.76 6.10 -6.53
N LEU A 283 32.14 6.14 -7.71
CA LEU A 283 32.80 5.88 -8.99
C LEU A 283 33.83 6.96 -9.34
N LEU A 284 33.52 8.23 -9.09
CA LEU A 284 34.47 9.34 -9.30
C LEU A 284 35.71 9.18 -8.41
N VAL A 285 35.54 8.85 -7.13
CA VAL A 285 36.65 8.63 -6.22
C VAL A 285 37.50 7.44 -6.68
N GLY A 286 36.86 6.34 -7.10
CA GLY A 286 37.54 5.19 -7.69
C GLY A 286 38.31 5.54 -8.98
N GLY A 287 37.71 6.34 -9.86
CA GLY A 287 38.34 6.82 -11.10
C GLY A 287 39.55 7.71 -10.85
N ILE A 288 39.47 8.65 -9.90
CA ILE A 288 40.62 9.48 -9.47
C ILE A 288 41.74 8.61 -8.91
N GLY A 289 41.40 7.55 -8.15
CA GLY A 289 42.37 6.59 -7.67
C GLY A 289 43.14 5.88 -8.78
N ILE A 290 42.45 5.44 -9.86
CA ILE A 290 43.08 4.85 -11.03
C ILE A 290 43.96 5.85 -11.76
N MET A 291 43.47 7.06 -11.99
CA MET A 291 44.24 8.14 -12.65
C MET A 291 45.57 8.41 -11.91
N ASN A 292 45.52 8.45 -10.58
CA ASN A 292 46.73 8.67 -9.76
C ASN A 292 47.72 7.49 -9.87
N ILE A 293 47.24 6.24 -9.96
CA ILE A 293 48.09 5.06 -10.19
C ILE A 293 48.77 5.14 -11.58
N MET A 294 47.99 5.50 -12.60
CA MET A 294 48.50 5.54 -13.96
C MET A 294 49.52 6.66 -14.15
N LEU A 295 49.32 7.85 -13.54
CA LEU A 295 50.27 8.95 -13.55
C LEU A 295 51.62 8.57 -12.93
N VAL A 296 51.63 7.90 -11.77
CA VAL A 296 52.86 7.48 -11.13
C VAL A 296 53.54 6.38 -11.94
N SER A 297 52.81 5.45 -12.56
CA SER A 297 53.40 4.36 -13.38
C SER A 297 53.99 4.85 -14.71
N VAL A 298 53.63 6.06 -15.20
CA VAL A 298 54.18 6.65 -16.43
C VAL A 298 55.40 7.52 -16.13
N THR A 299 55.54 7.99 -14.88
CA THR A 299 56.64 8.86 -14.47
C THR A 299 57.83 8.10 -13.87
N GLU A 300 57.65 6.85 -13.46
CA GLU A 300 58.71 5.85 -13.12
C GLU A 300 59.17 5.06 -14.37
#